data_a5406f0104f3c56cad34eab51eee38d7
#
_entry.id   a5406f0104f3c56cad34eab51eee38d7
#
_cell.length_a   1.000
_cell.length_b   1.000
_cell.length_c   1.000
_cell.angle_alpha   90.00
_cell.angle_beta   90.00
_cell.angle_gamma   90.00
#
_symmetry.space_group_name_H-M   'P 1'
#
loop_
_entity.id
_entity.type
_entity.pdbx_description
1 polymer ?
#
loop_
_entity_poly.entity_id
_entity_poly.type
_entity_poly.pdbx_seq_one_letter_code
_entity_poly.pdbx_strand_id
1 'polypeptide(L)'
;MMHLLLTCLHKIACHLHTPRIDNADLHYLKDANVVADHIRRVLSADAPCMIARFGSTELDITARYLSMKKYRHHYLKYILGEIPNWWWEKSIVRPMQNNAGFINPTEENLTKFSQMMMEDMKLVNILGSWRQEELLFKESLANAIKVRLRYLEPFWADVPWTQELSDKKVLVVHPFAETITEQYKKRELLFKNPETLPKFRSLQVIKAVQSIGGESKFNDWFDALHYMEKQMDETDYEVCLIGCGAYGFPLAAHACRTGHKAIHLGGALQLLFGIAGKRWFDPSNTATYRDYKNLLNDHWVYPSETERPKAANTVEGGCYW
;
A
#
# COMPACT_ATOMS: atom_id res chain seq x y z
N MET A 1 -23.84 -6.45 -23.22
CA MET A 1 -24.43 -5.52 -24.20
C MET A 1 -24.88 -4.21 -23.55
N MET A 2 -25.72 -4.24 -22.50
CA MET A 2 -26.22 -3.04 -21.80
C MET A 2 -25.12 -2.10 -21.27
N HIS A 3 -24.09 -2.61 -20.59
CA HIS A 3 -22.99 -1.79 -20.07
C HIS A 3 -22.19 -1.08 -21.16
N LEU A 4 -22.02 -1.72 -22.34
CA LEU A 4 -21.34 -1.11 -23.49
C LEU A 4 -22.15 0.08 -24.02
N LEU A 5 -23.47 -0.09 -24.16
CA LEU A 5 -24.37 0.98 -24.57
C LEU A 5 -24.34 2.17 -23.60
N LEU A 6 -24.43 1.89 -22.30
CA LEU A 6 -24.35 2.91 -21.25
C LEU A 6 -23.01 3.67 -21.30
N THR A 7 -21.89 2.95 -21.50
CA THR A 7 -20.56 3.58 -21.61
C THR A 7 -20.47 4.48 -22.86
N CYS A 8 -21.06 4.06 -23.99
CA CYS A 8 -21.12 4.90 -25.19
C CYS A 8 -21.93 6.17 -24.96
N LEU A 9 -23.12 6.06 -24.38
CA LEU A 9 -23.98 7.20 -24.06
C LEU A 9 -23.32 8.16 -23.07
N HIS A 10 -22.65 7.63 -22.03
CA HIS A 10 -21.88 8.41 -21.08
C HIS A 10 -20.77 9.21 -21.77
N LYS A 11 -19.97 8.59 -22.64
CA LYS A 11 -18.91 9.30 -23.37
C LYS A 11 -19.44 10.43 -24.25
N ILE A 12 -20.58 10.20 -24.94
CA ILE A 12 -21.22 11.23 -25.75
C ILE A 12 -21.70 12.39 -24.87
N ALA A 13 -22.38 12.09 -23.76
CA ALA A 13 -22.91 13.12 -22.86
C ALA A 13 -21.78 13.93 -22.19
N CYS A 14 -20.71 13.25 -21.74
CA CYS A 14 -19.55 13.93 -21.15
C CYS A 14 -18.75 14.76 -22.18
N HIS A 15 -18.83 14.44 -23.46
CA HIS A 15 -18.24 15.27 -24.51
C HIS A 15 -19.05 16.54 -24.77
N LEU A 16 -20.37 16.49 -24.54
CA LEU A 16 -21.28 17.61 -24.73
C LEU A 16 -21.40 18.49 -23.47
N HIS A 17 -21.21 17.90 -22.29
CA HIS A 17 -21.33 18.57 -21.00
C HIS A 17 -20.15 18.18 -20.12
N THR A 18 -19.43 19.19 -19.60
CA THR A 18 -18.35 18.94 -18.62
C THR A 18 -18.98 18.39 -17.32
N PRO A 19 -18.65 17.16 -16.89
CA PRO A 19 -19.16 16.61 -15.64
C PRO A 19 -18.77 17.53 -14.47
N ARG A 20 -19.72 17.91 -13.62
CA ARG A 20 -19.43 18.56 -12.34
C ARG A 20 -19.09 17.47 -11.32
N ILE A 21 -17.85 16.98 -11.35
CA ILE A 21 -17.30 16.25 -10.23
C ILE A 21 -16.72 17.31 -9.30
N ASP A 22 -17.31 17.47 -8.12
CA ASP A 22 -16.72 18.27 -7.06
C ASP A 22 -15.40 17.60 -6.66
N ASN A 23 -14.29 18.16 -7.13
CA ASN A 23 -12.96 17.79 -6.67
C ASN A 23 -12.76 18.36 -5.27
N ALA A 24 -13.29 17.68 -4.26
CA ALA A 24 -13.00 18.02 -2.88
C ALA A 24 -11.51 17.78 -2.62
N ASP A 25 -10.84 18.77 -2.05
CA ASP A 25 -9.42 18.65 -1.72
C ASP A 25 -9.20 17.65 -0.58
N LEU A 26 -8.15 16.84 -0.73
CA LEU A 26 -7.67 15.99 0.35
C LEU A 26 -7.00 16.86 1.41
N HIS A 27 -7.55 16.81 2.63
CA HIS A 27 -6.94 17.47 3.78
C HIS A 27 -6.07 16.49 4.55
N TYR A 28 -4.78 16.78 4.68
CA TYR A 28 -3.81 15.98 5.42
C TYR A 28 -2.66 16.85 5.96
N LEU A 29 -1.95 16.36 6.98
CA LEU A 29 -0.77 17.02 7.51
C LEU A 29 0.36 17.02 6.47
N LYS A 30 1.01 18.19 6.30
CA LYS A 30 2.02 18.45 5.24
C LYS A 30 3.42 18.74 5.79
N ASP A 31 3.65 18.59 7.08
CA ASP A 31 4.95 18.79 7.72
C ASP A 31 5.52 17.43 8.15
N ALA A 32 6.73 17.12 7.70
CA ALA A 32 7.36 15.83 7.93
C ALA A 32 7.68 15.57 9.41
N ASN A 33 8.12 16.60 10.13
CA ASN A 33 8.46 16.49 11.55
C ASN A 33 7.20 16.28 12.40
N VAL A 34 6.13 17.03 12.11
CA VAL A 34 4.82 16.85 12.77
C VAL A 34 4.28 15.44 12.52
N VAL A 35 4.39 14.94 11.29
CA VAL A 35 3.96 13.57 10.95
C VAL A 35 4.78 12.54 11.70
N ALA A 36 6.11 12.67 11.73
CA ALA A 36 6.97 11.77 12.48
C ALA A 36 6.64 11.76 13.98
N ASP A 37 6.31 12.92 14.58
CA ASP A 37 5.87 13.03 15.97
C ASP A 37 4.56 12.28 16.21
N HIS A 38 3.58 12.40 15.31
CA HIS A 38 2.34 11.64 15.43
C HIS A 38 2.59 10.13 15.36
N ILE A 39 3.43 9.67 14.40
CA ILE A 39 3.79 8.26 14.29
C ILE A 39 4.48 7.76 15.55
N ARG A 40 5.46 8.51 16.09
CA ARG A 40 6.16 8.14 17.32
C ARG A 40 5.18 7.99 18.50
N ARG A 41 4.26 8.95 18.71
CA ARG A 41 3.26 8.87 19.79
C ARG A 41 2.37 7.62 19.68
N VAL A 42 1.98 7.27 18.45
CA VAL A 42 1.17 6.06 18.21
C VAL A 42 2.00 4.79 18.47
N LEU A 43 3.27 4.77 18.05
CA LEU A 43 4.16 3.63 18.25
C LEU A 43 4.61 3.46 19.70
N SER A 44 4.77 4.53 20.49
CA SER A 44 5.15 4.45 21.92
C SER A 44 3.98 4.13 22.83
N ALA A 45 2.73 4.28 22.42
CA ALA A 45 1.57 3.88 23.21
C ALA A 45 1.50 2.35 23.38
N ASP A 46 0.91 1.87 24.47
CA ASP A 46 0.77 0.42 24.74
C ASP A 46 -0.26 -0.27 23.82
N ALA A 47 -1.18 0.50 23.23
CA ALA A 47 -2.22 -0.04 22.37
C ALA A 47 -1.70 -0.53 21.02
N PRO A 48 -2.34 -1.56 20.40
CA PRO A 48 -2.07 -1.93 19.02
C PRO A 48 -2.42 -0.78 18.08
N CYS A 49 -1.75 -0.71 16.95
CA CYS A 49 -2.03 0.35 15.99
C CYS A 49 -1.79 -0.09 14.54
N MET A 50 -2.50 0.59 13.63
CA MET A 50 -2.34 0.43 12.20
C MET A 50 -2.00 1.77 11.55
N ILE A 51 -0.79 1.86 11.01
CA ILE A 51 -0.33 2.96 10.16
C ILE A 51 -0.27 2.43 8.74
N ALA A 52 -1.02 3.01 7.81
CA ALA A 52 -1.18 2.38 6.51
C ALA A 52 -1.36 3.38 5.36
N ARG A 53 -1.31 2.85 4.15
CA ARG A 53 -1.62 3.56 2.91
C ARG A 53 -2.40 2.63 1.98
N PHE A 54 -3.19 3.20 1.07
CA PHE A 54 -3.85 2.42 0.04
C PHE A 54 -2.98 2.25 -1.21
N GLY A 55 -3.04 1.08 -1.83
CA GLY A 55 -2.69 0.92 -3.22
C GLY A 55 -3.76 1.57 -4.11
N SER A 56 -3.36 2.12 -5.26
CA SER A 56 -4.33 2.71 -6.20
C SER A 56 -5.34 1.68 -6.67
N THR A 57 -4.86 0.52 -7.08
CA THR A 57 -5.66 -0.56 -7.63
C THR A 57 -6.64 -1.13 -6.61
N GLU A 58 -6.18 -1.34 -5.37
CA GLU A 58 -6.97 -1.87 -4.27
C GLU A 58 -8.09 -0.90 -3.87
N LEU A 59 -7.76 0.40 -3.83
CA LEU A 59 -8.75 1.42 -3.52
C LEU A 59 -9.77 1.59 -4.65
N ASP A 60 -9.34 1.53 -5.92
CA ASP A 60 -10.22 1.61 -7.08
C ASP A 60 -11.25 0.46 -7.09
N ILE A 61 -10.83 -0.77 -6.76
CA ILE A 61 -11.70 -1.94 -6.62
C ILE A 61 -12.72 -1.72 -5.49
N THR A 62 -12.24 -1.24 -4.32
CA THR A 62 -13.12 -1.01 -3.16
C THR A 62 -14.12 0.12 -3.42
N ALA A 63 -13.69 1.20 -4.07
CA ALA A 63 -14.55 2.31 -4.49
C ALA A 63 -15.60 1.84 -5.52
N ARG A 64 -15.22 0.96 -6.45
CA ARG A 64 -16.15 0.35 -7.41
C ARG A 64 -17.21 -0.47 -6.71
N TYR A 65 -16.84 -1.30 -5.75
CA TYR A 65 -17.78 -2.07 -4.96
C TYR A 65 -18.80 -1.17 -4.22
N LEU A 66 -18.30 -0.08 -3.61
CA LEU A 66 -19.19 0.90 -2.96
C LEU A 66 -20.17 1.53 -3.96
N SER A 67 -19.70 1.86 -5.17
CA SER A 67 -20.54 2.38 -6.26
C SER A 67 -21.60 1.38 -6.70
N MET A 68 -21.27 0.09 -6.76
CA MET A 68 -22.21 -0.98 -7.07
C MET A 68 -23.33 -1.07 -6.05
N LYS A 69 -23.04 -0.88 -4.76
CA LYS A 69 -24.05 -0.84 -3.70
C LYS A 69 -24.93 0.41 -3.77
N LYS A 70 -24.31 1.56 -4.01
CA LYS A 70 -24.99 2.86 -3.88
C LYS A 70 -25.76 3.27 -5.13
N TYR A 71 -25.25 2.97 -6.33
CA TYR A 71 -25.70 3.58 -7.58
C TYR A 71 -26.29 2.58 -8.58
N ARG A 72 -26.51 1.34 -8.17
CA ARG A 72 -27.12 0.32 -9.04
C ARG A 72 -28.44 0.84 -9.65
N HIS A 73 -28.55 0.73 -11.00
CA HIS A 73 -29.72 1.18 -11.77
C HIS A 73 -29.94 2.70 -11.91
N HIS A 74 -29.01 3.55 -11.49
CA HIS A 74 -29.10 5.01 -11.70
C HIS A 74 -28.58 5.42 -13.11
N TYR A 75 -29.20 4.88 -14.17
CA TYR A 75 -28.72 4.99 -15.55
C TYR A 75 -28.51 6.45 -16.02
N LEU A 76 -29.51 7.32 -15.81
CA LEU A 76 -29.44 8.73 -16.25
C LEU A 76 -28.28 9.48 -15.56
N LYS A 77 -28.13 9.30 -14.25
CA LYS A 77 -27.04 9.96 -13.50
C LYS A 77 -25.66 9.52 -14.01
N TYR A 78 -25.52 8.24 -14.35
CA TYR A 78 -24.30 7.73 -14.95
C TYR A 78 -24.05 8.32 -16.34
N ILE A 79 -25.07 8.33 -17.22
CA ILE A 79 -24.94 8.90 -18.58
C ILE A 79 -24.50 10.36 -18.50
N LEU A 80 -25.05 11.15 -17.57
CA LEU A 80 -24.71 12.57 -17.35
C LEU A 80 -23.36 12.80 -16.65
N GLY A 81 -22.66 11.73 -16.22
CA GLY A 81 -21.38 11.85 -15.53
C GLY A 81 -21.47 12.28 -14.08
N GLU A 82 -22.65 12.23 -13.46
CA GLU A 82 -22.87 12.63 -12.07
C GLU A 82 -22.43 11.56 -11.07
N ILE A 83 -22.33 10.32 -11.50
CA ILE A 83 -21.91 9.17 -10.69
C ILE A 83 -20.97 8.27 -11.50
N PRO A 84 -20.06 7.51 -10.82
CA PRO A 84 -19.22 6.49 -11.47
C PRO A 84 -20.10 5.30 -11.93
N ASN A 85 -19.52 4.43 -12.77
CA ASN A 85 -20.16 3.16 -13.12
C ASN A 85 -20.23 2.22 -11.90
N TRP A 86 -21.07 1.19 -11.99
CA TRP A 86 -21.36 0.24 -10.91
C TRP A 86 -21.27 -1.23 -11.36
N TRP A 87 -20.29 -1.51 -12.20
CA TRP A 87 -19.98 -2.89 -12.63
C TRP A 87 -18.47 -3.07 -12.69
N TRP A 88 -18.04 -4.32 -12.63
CA TRP A 88 -16.63 -4.66 -12.80
C TRP A 88 -16.18 -4.46 -14.24
N GLU A 89 -15.17 -3.63 -14.43
CA GLU A 89 -14.56 -3.39 -15.75
C GLU A 89 -13.18 -4.04 -15.82
N LYS A 90 -12.84 -4.56 -17.00
CA LYS A 90 -11.50 -5.12 -17.23
C LYS A 90 -10.39 -4.12 -16.96
N SER A 91 -10.67 -2.82 -17.13
CA SER A 91 -9.73 -1.71 -16.87
C SER A 91 -9.28 -1.61 -15.41
N ILE A 92 -10.10 -2.03 -14.45
CA ILE A 92 -9.74 -2.05 -13.01
C ILE A 92 -9.39 -3.46 -12.53
N VAL A 93 -10.02 -4.50 -13.08
CA VAL A 93 -9.77 -5.89 -12.66
C VAL A 93 -8.38 -6.38 -13.12
N ARG A 94 -7.96 -6.06 -14.36
CA ARG A 94 -6.64 -6.45 -14.87
C ARG A 94 -5.47 -5.87 -14.05
N PRO A 95 -5.43 -4.57 -13.71
CA PRO A 95 -4.41 -4.04 -12.80
C PRO A 95 -4.43 -4.71 -11.43
N MET A 96 -5.59 -5.06 -10.88
CA MET A 96 -5.69 -5.78 -9.61
C MET A 96 -4.98 -7.14 -9.68
N GLN A 97 -5.13 -7.87 -10.77
CA GLN A 97 -4.42 -9.13 -11.00
C GLN A 97 -2.93 -8.91 -11.30
N ASN A 98 -2.62 -8.05 -12.26
CA ASN A 98 -1.27 -7.96 -12.81
C ASN A 98 -0.32 -7.15 -11.92
N ASN A 99 -0.79 -6.00 -11.38
CA ASN A 99 0.06 -5.07 -10.64
C ASN A 99 -0.01 -5.31 -9.13
N ALA A 100 -1.20 -5.59 -8.60
CA ALA A 100 -1.39 -5.82 -7.17
C ALA A 100 -1.23 -7.30 -6.75
N GLY A 101 -1.13 -8.22 -7.72
CA GLY A 101 -0.93 -9.64 -7.47
C GLY A 101 -2.16 -10.37 -6.94
N PHE A 102 -3.36 -9.91 -7.28
CA PHE A 102 -4.61 -10.54 -6.83
C PHE A 102 -4.91 -11.80 -7.64
N ILE A 103 -4.78 -12.96 -6.99
CA ILE A 103 -5.02 -14.27 -7.60
C ILE A 103 -6.52 -14.47 -7.79
N ASN A 104 -6.92 -14.93 -8.98
CA ASN A 104 -8.31 -15.31 -9.29
C ASN A 104 -9.33 -14.19 -8.99
N PRO A 105 -9.31 -13.04 -9.69
CA PRO A 105 -10.14 -11.87 -9.42
C PRO A 105 -11.58 -12.08 -9.96
N THR A 106 -12.32 -13.06 -9.43
CA THR A 106 -13.75 -13.24 -9.69
C THR A 106 -14.56 -12.10 -9.04
N GLU A 107 -15.78 -11.87 -9.51
CA GLU A 107 -16.70 -10.89 -8.90
C GLU A 107 -16.94 -11.18 -7.42
N GLU A 108 -17.02 -12.45 -7.04
CA GLU A 108 -17.17 -12.89 -5.65
C GLU A 108 -15.94 -12.51 -4.82
N ASN A 109 -14.74 -12.85 -5.30
CA ASN A 109 -13.48 -12.56 -4.60
C ASN A 109 -13.22 -11.06 -4.49
N LEU A 110 -13.51 -10.27 -5.54
CA LEU A 110 -13.40 -8.82 -5.49
C LEU A 110 -14.40 -8.18 -4.52
N THR A 111 -15.60 -8.73 -4.44
CA THR A 111 -16.62 -8.32 -3.48
C THR A 111 -16.17 -8.59 -2.04
N LYS A 112 -15.69 -9.81 -1.76
CA LYS A 112 -15.17 -10.23 -0.46
C LYS A 112 -13.98 -9.37 -0.04
N PHE A 113 -13.05 -9.15 -0.96
CA PHE A 113 -11.89 -8.25 -0.73
C PHE A 113 -12.34 -6.84 -0.35
N SER A 114 -13.29 -6.26 -1.11
CA SER A 114 -13.75 -4.90 -0.85
C SER A 114 -14.45 -4.75 0.50
N GLN A 115 -15.23 -5.76 0.90
CA GLN A 115 -15.87 -5.80 2.22
C GLN A 115 -14.83 -5.84 3.33
N MET A 116 -13.82 -6.70 3.21
CA MET A 116 -12.71 -6.81 4.15
C MET A 116 -11.95 -5.48 4.25
N MET A 117 -11.59 -4.86 3.11
CA MET A 117 -10.91 -3.57 3.10
C MET A 117 -11.70 -2.48 3.84
N MET A 118 -13.03 -2.43 3.67
CA MET A 118 -13.87 -1.44 4.36
C MET A 118 -13.92 -1.66 5.89
N GLU A 119 -13.87 -2.90 6.35
CA GLU A 119 -13.75 -3.21 7.78
C GLU A 119 -12.35 -2.88 8.32
N ASP A 120 -11.31 -3.19 7.56
CA ASP A 120 -9.93 -2.92 7.91
C ASP A 120 -9.63 -1.42 8.01
N MET A 121 -10.27 -0.60 7.16
CA MET A 121 -10.14 0.87 7.22
C MET A 121 -10.46 1.45 8.60
N LYS A 122 -11.35 0.82 9.37
CA LYS A 122 -11.76 1.28 10.71
C LYS A 122 -10.65 1.18 11.74
N LEU A 123 -9.63 0.36 11.48
CA LEU A 123 -8.48 0.14 12.38
C LEU A 123 -7.35 1.16 12.15
N VAL A 124 -7.42 1.96 11.09
CA VAL A 124 -6.33 2.87 10.72
C VAL A 124 -6.23 4.03 11.70
N ASN A 125 -5.08 4.15 12.37
CA ASN A 125 -4.74 5.29 13.23
C ASN A 125 -4.11 6.44 12.43
N ILE A 126 -3.21 6.11 11.50
CA ILE A 126 -2.58 7.12 10.61
C ILE A 126 -2.67 6.62 9.18
N LEU A 127 -3.22 7.46 8.29
CA LEU A 127 -3.35 7.19 6.87
C LEU A 127 -2.41 8.06 6.04
N GLY A 128 -1.51 7.44 5.29
CA GLY A 128 -0.77 8.08 4.21
C GLY A 128 -1.70 8.40 3.03
N SER A 129 -2.23 9.62 3.02
CA SER A 129 -3.28 10.05 2.11
C SER A 129 -2.71 10.60 0.80
N TRP A 130 -3.33 10.21 -0.34
CA TRP A 130 -2.90 10.62 -1.68
C TRP A 130 -3.93 10.39 -2.79
N ARG A 131 -5.07 9.74 -2.50
CA ARG A 131 -6.09 9.37 -3.47
C ARG A 131 -7.43 10.03 -3.15
N GLN A 132 -8.06 10.64 -4.17
CA GLN A 132 -9.38 11.28 -4.03
C GLN A 132 -10.48 10.29 -3.58
N GLU A 133 -10.36 9.02 -4.00
CA GLU A 133 -11.31 7.96 -3.64
C GLU A 133 -11.39 7.72 -2.13
N GLU A 134 -10.39 8.13 -1.34
CA GLU A 134 -10.42 8.09 0.14
C GLU A 134 -11.60 8.88 0.72
N LEU A 135 -12.09 9.88 -0.01
CA LEU A 135 -13.24 10.69 0.41
C LEU A 135 -14.55 9.90 0.42
N LEU A 136 -14.62 8.80 -0.34
CA LEU A 136 -15.78 7.91 -0.35
C LEU A 136 -15.90 7.11 0.96
N PHE A 137 -14.82 6.99 1.72
CA PHE A 137 -14.72 6.18 2.95
C PHE A 137 -14.55 7.02 4.21
N LYS A 138 -15.07 8.26 4.23
CA LYS A 138 -14.94 9.19 5.36
C LYS A 138 -15.39 8.59 6.69
N GLU A 139 -16.47 7.82 6.69
CA GLU A 139 -17.01 7.19 7.89
C GLU A 139 -16.07 6.08 8.41
N SER A 140 -15.57 5.22 7.51
CA SER A 140 -14.63 4.15 7.87
C SER A 140 -13.27 4.68 8.31
N LEU A 141 -12.87 5.86 7.85
CA LEU A 141 -11.60 6.52 8.15
C LEU A 141 -11.76 7.68 9.15
N ALA A 142 -12.87 7.75 9.88
CA ALA A 142 -13.18 8.88 10.75
C ALA A 142 -12.15 9.10 11.87
N ASN A 143 -11.53 8.03 12.35
CA ASN A 143 -10.52 8.06 13.43
C ASN A 143 -9.07 8.20 12.91
N ALA A 144 -8.86 8.14 11.59
CA ALA A 144 -7.53 8.17 11.00
C ALA A 144 -6.99 9.60 10.91
N ILE A 145 -5.81 9.84 11.46
CA ILE A 145 -5.04 11.07 11.19
C ILE A 145 -4.50 10.95 9.77
N LYS A 146 -4.93 11.83 8.87
CA LYS A 146 -4.44 11.84 7.48
C LYS A 146 -3.16 12.65 7.38
N VAL A 147 -2.15 12.04 6.77
CA VAL A 147 -0.83 12.63 6.56
C VAL A 147 -0.45 12.52 5.09
N ARG A 148 0.43 13.39 4.60
CA ARG A 148 0.95 13.24 3.24
C ARG A 148 1.63 11.89 3.09
N LEU A 149 1.25 11.07 2.10
CA LEU A 149 1.75 9.72 1.88
C LEU A 149 3.28 9.61 2.04
N ARG A 150 4.03 10.51 1.40
CA ARG A 150 5.49 10.52 1.42
C ARG A 150 6.07 10.61 2.85
N TYR A 151 5.38 11.24 3.78
CA TYR A 151 5.86 11.44 5.14
C TYR A 151 5.63 10.24 6.06
N LEU A 152 5.07 9.13 5.53
CA LEU A 152 5.21 7.82 6.17
C LEU A 152 6.64 7.27 6.07
N GLU A 153 7.43 7.75 5.11
CA GLU A 153 8.83 7.38 4.97
C GLU A 153 9.68 8.17 5.98
N PRO A 154 10.56 7.52 6.76
CA PRO A 154 11.27 8.16 7.88
C PRO A 154 12.36 9.15 7.46
N PHE A 155 12.74 9.17 6.18
CA PHE A 155 13.88 9.95 5.65
C PHE A 155 13.66 11.46 5.63
N TRP A 156 12.41 11.91 5.76
CA TRP A 156 12.02 13.30 5.52
C TRP A 156 11.89 14.14 6.78
N ALA A 157 11.96 13.52 7.95
CA ALA A 157 11.95 14.18 9.24
C ALA A 157 13.36 14.29 9.82
N ASP A 158 13.63 15.34 10.59
CA ASP A 158 14.89 15.52 11.29
C ASP A 158 15.12 14.40 12.31
N VAL A 159 14.04 13.99 13.00
CA VAL A 159 14.03 12.85 13.91
C VAL A 159 13.12 11.77 13.31
N PRO A 160 13.68 10.67 12.76
CA PRO A 160 12.90 9.63 12.13
C PRO A 160 12.04 8.88 13.13
N TRP A 161 10.77 8.59 12.77
CA TRP A 161 9.87 7.83 13.63
C TRP A 161 10.38 6.40 13.89
N THR A 162 11.24 5.90 13.03
CA THR A 162 11.86 4.57 13.15
C THR A 162 12.73 4.40 14.38
N GLN A 163 13.14 5.48 15.05
CA GLN A 163 13.84 5.38 16.35
C GLN A 163 13.00 4.59 17.39
N GLU A 164 11.65 4.60 17.29
CA GLU A 164 10.76 3.81 18.14
C GLU A 164 10.88 2.30 17.92
N LEU A 165 11.57 1.87 16.87
CA LEU A 165 11.88 0.47 16.59
C LEU A 165 13.16 -0.01 17.32
N SER A 166 13.90 0.90 17.94
CA SER A 166 15.10 0.56 18.68
C SER A 166 14.78 -0.42 19.81
N ASP A 167 15.55 -1.50 19.89
CA ASP A 167 15.36 -2.61 20.86
C ASP A 167 13.97 -3.26 20.82
N LYS A 168 13.24 -3.20 19.70
CA LYS A 168 11.98 -3.91 19.47
C LYS A 168 12.20 -5.21 18.71
N LYS A 169 11.30 -6.19 18.93
CA LYS A 169 11.18 -7.36 18.06
C LYS A 169 10.42 -6.94 16.81
N VAL A 170 11.11 -6.84 15.68
CA VAL A 170 10.54 -6.37 14.41
C VAL A 170 10.32 -7.54 13.46
N LEU A 171 9.11 -7.64 12.94
CA LEU A 171 8.76 -8.50 11.83
C LEU A 171 8.69 -7.66 10.54
N VAL A 172 9.24 -8.17 9.45
CA VAL A 172 9.07 -7.60 8.11
C VAL A 172 8.34 -8.60 7.22
N VAL A 173 7.31 -8.13 6.50
CA VAL A 173 6.62 -8.94 5.47
C VAL A 173 6.87 -8.29 4.12
N HIS A 174 7.77 -8.87 3.32
CA HIS A 174 8.21 -8.30 2.05
C HIS A 174 8.69 -9.38 1.06
N PRO A 175 8.52 -9.19 -0.25
CA PRO A 175 9.05 -10.12 -1.26
C PRO A 175 10.57 -10.28 -1.23
N PHE A 176 11.31 -9.22 -0.86
CA PHE A 176 12.78 -9.19 -0.84
C PHE A 176 13.34 -9.62 0.53
N ALA A 177 12.90 -10.76 1.05
CA ALA A 177 13.21 -11.21 2.40
C ALA A 177 14.71 -11.45 2.61
N GLU A 178 15.37 -12.06 1.63
CA GLU A 178 16.80 -12.38 1.68
C GLU A 178 17.62 -11.08 1.60
N THR A 179 17.31 -10.23 0.63
CA THR A 179 18.01 -8.94 0.46
C THR A 179 17.84 -8.05 1.69
N ILE A 180 16.63 -7.97 2.28
CA ILE A 180 16.38 -7.21 3.51
C ILE A 180 17.22 -7.74 4.66
N THR A 181 17.29 -9.05 4.85
CA THR A 181 18.08 -9.69 5.90
C THR A 181 19.57 -9.35 5.77
N GLU A 182 20.10 -9.41 4.56
CA GLU A 182 21.52 -9.09 4.30
C GLU A 182 21.82 -7.60 4.45
N GLN A 183 20.93 -6.72 3.97
CA GLN A 183 21.10 -5.28 4.08
C GLN A 183 20.99 -4.80 5.53
N TYR A 184 20.13 -5.42 6.35
CA TYR A 184 20.02 -5.06 7.76
C TYR A 184 21.33 -5.30 8.54
N LYS A 185 22.14 -6.27 8.16
CA LYS A 185 23.48 -6.49 8.74
C LYS A 185 24.40 -5.29 8.55
N LYS A 186 24.15 -4.48 7.52
CA LYS A 186 24.90 -3.26 7.15
C LYS A 186 24.16 -1.97 7.53
N ARG A 187 23.11 -2.02 8.40
CA ARG A 187 22.21 -0.90 8.70
C ARG A 187 22.92 0.41 9.02
N GLU A 188 24.06 0.35 9.71
CA GLU A 188 24.84 1.53 10.15
C GLU A 188 25.48 2.27 8.97
N LEU A 189 25.59 1.62 7.81
CA LEU A 189 26.20 2.17 6.60
C LEU A 189 25.17 2.69 5.58
N LEU A 190 23.87 2.40 5.79
CA LEU A 190 22.83 2.69 4.80
C LEU A 190 22.38 4.15 4.82
N PHE A 191 22.45 4.82 5.97
CA PHE A 191 21.97 6.19 6.12
C PHE A 191 22.93 7.06 6.89
N LYS A 192 22.95 8.37 6.57
CA LYS A 192 23.74 9.36 7.32
C LYS A 192 23.27 9.48 8.77
N ASN A 193 21.94 9.39 9.00
CA ASN A 193 21.36 9.32 10.33
C ASN A 193 21.14 7.83 10.68
N PRO A 194 21.88 7.26 11.64
CA PRO A 194 21.78 5.85 12.00
C PRO A 194 20.43 5.49 12.64
N GLU A 195 19.68 6.47 13.16
CA GLU A 195 18.34 6.25 13.72
C GLU A 195 17.28 6.01 12.64
N THR A 196 17.60 6.24 11.37
CA THR A 196 16.73 5.89 10.25
C THR A 196 16.49 4.38 10.17
N LEU A 197 17.51 3.57 10.48
CA LEU A 197 17.37 2.12 10.63
C LEU A 197 18.12 1.67 11.90
N PRO A 198 17.50 1.81 13.09
CA PRO A 198 18.13 1.54 14.36
C PRO A 198 18.38 0.04 14.58
N LYS A 199 19.11 -0.29 15.63
CA LYS A 199 19.28 -1.68 16.06
C LYS A 199 18.00 -2.19 16.69
N PHE A 200 17.38 -3.21 16.08
CA PHE A 200 16.26 -3.97 16.64
C PHE A 200 16.76 -5.00 17.67
N ARG A 201 15.91 -5.40 18.58
CA ARG A 201 16.18 -6.55 19.49
C ARG A 201 16.28 -7.84 18.68
N SER A 202 15.36 -8.02 17.72
CA SER A 202 15.39 -9.08 16.72
C SER A 202 14.74 -8.62 15.43
N LEU A 203 15.19 -9.16 14.32
CA LEU A 203 14.56 -9.03 13.02
C LEU A 203 14.15 -10.42 12.52
N GLN A 204 12.88 -10.59 12.21
CA GLN A 204 12.36 -11.73 11.47
C GLN A 204 11.76 -11.24 10.17
N VAL A 205 11.89 -12.02 9.09
CA VAL A 205 11.40 -11.63 7.77
C VAL A 205 10.58 -12.77 7.18
N ILE A 206 9.31 -12.51 6.92
CA ILE A 206 8.43 -13.41 6.16
C ILE A 206 8.55 -13.02 4.68
N LYS A 207 8.91 -14.00 3.85
CA LYS A 207 8.90 -13.83 2.40
C LYS A 207 7.46 -13.76 1.91
N ALA A 208 7.02 -12.57 1.56
CA ALA A 208 5.66 -12.36 1.09
C ALA A 208 5.38 -13.13 -0.21
N VAL A 209 4.15 -13.60 -0.34
CA VAL A 209 3.70 -14.24 -1.58
C VAL A 209 3.76 -13.21 -2.72
N GLN A 210 4.50 -13.56 -3.77
CA GLN A 210 4.53 -12.82 -5.03
C GLN A 210 3.65 -13.52 -6.04
N SER A 211 2.50 -12.93 -6.34
CA SER A 211 1.54 -13.44 -7.32
C SER A 211 1.31 -12.46 -8.49
N ILE A 212 2.31 -11.63 -8.72
CA ILE A 212 2.34 -10.69 -9.84
C ILE A 212 2.26 -11.47 -11.16
N GLY A 213 1.35 -11.06 -12.05
CA GLY A 213 1.09 -11.77 -13.31
C GLY A 213 0.20 -13.01 -13.16
N GLY A 214 -0.31 -13.30 -11.95
CA GLY A 214 -1.28 -14.38 -11.71
C GLY A 214 -0.66 -15.76 -11.48
N GLU A 215 0.67 -15.91 -11.52
CA GLU A 215 1.33 -17.18 -11.19
C GLU A 215 1.33 -17.39 -9.67
N SER A 216 0.71 -18.46 -9.18
CA SER A 216 0.69 -18.81 -7.77
C SER A 216 0.45 -20.28 -7.53
N LYS A 217 0.96 -20.79 -6.39
CA LYS A 217 0.63 -22.12 -5.86
C LYS A 217 -0.68 -22.17 -5.08
N PHE A 218 -1.31 -21.02 -4.84
CA PHE A 218 -2.56 -20.86 -4.10
C PHE A 218 -3.76 -20.84 -5.06
N ASN A 219 -4.91 -21.33 -4.60
CA ASN A 219 -6.13 -21.37 -5.42
C ASN A 219 -6.68 -19.96 -5.67
N ASP A 220 -6.63 -19.12 -4.64
CA ASP A 220 -7.05 -17.74 -4.72
C ASP A 220 -6.19 -16.83 -3.82
N TRP A 221 -6.52 -15.54 -3.83
CA TRP A 221 -5.80 -14.54 -3.07
C TRP A 221 -5.98 -14.70 -1.54
N PHE A 222 -7.14 -15.19 -1.09
CA PHE A 222 -7.41 -15.38 0.35
C PHE A 222 -6.62 -16.55 0.93
N ASP A 223 -6.44 -17.64 0.18
CA ASP A 223 -5.56 -18.74 0.60
C ASP A 223 -4.13 -18.23 0.85
N ALA A 224 -3.63 -17.36 -0.05
CA ALA A 224 -2.31 -16.76 0.11
C ALA A 224 -2.24 -15.76 1.28
N LEU A 225 -3.30 -14.99 1.52
CA LEU A 225 -3.42 -14.09 2.66
C LEU A 225 -3.35 -14.88 3.97
N HIS A 226 -4.23 -15.87 4.14
CA HIS A 226 -4.30 -16.72 5.34
C HIS A 226 -2.98 -17.46 5.61
N TYR A 227 -2.29 -17.89 4.54
CA TYR A 227 -0.96 -18.49 4.68
C TYR A 227 0.05 -17.53 5.33
N MET A 228 0.04 -16.25 4.94
CA MET A 228 0.92 -15.24 5.54
C MET A 228 0.47 -14.82 6.94
N GLU A 229 -0.84 -14.68 7.18
CA GLU A 229 -1.41 -14.41 8.51
C GLU A 229 -0.97 -15.49 9.51
N LYS A 230 -1.07 -16.77 9.14
CA LYS A 230 -0.61 -17.87 9.98
C LYS A 230 0.87 -17.77 10.32
N GLN A 231 1.73 -17.41 9.36
CA GLN A 231 3.16 -17.22 9.67
C GLN A 231 3.40 -16.04 10.62
N MET A 232 2.60 -14.97 10.50
CA MET A 232 2.65 -13.84 11.45
C MET A 232 2.25 -14.28 12.86
N ASP A 233 1.18 -15.09 13.00
CA ASP A 233 0.69 -15.58 14.28
C ASP A 233 1.70 -16.55 14.96
N GLU A 234 2.49 -17.27 14.18
CA GLU A 234 3.56 -18.16 14.67
C GLU A 234 4.87 -17.41 15.00
N THR A 235 4.94 -16.10 14.74
CA THR A 235 6.12 -15.27 14.93
C THR A 235 6.01 -14.39 16.17
N ASP A 236 7.05 -14.34 16.99
CA ASP A 236 7.12 -13.44 18.15
C ASP A 236 7.64 -12.06 17.73
N TYR A 237 6.77 -11.05 17.69
CA TYR A 237 7.11 -9.67 17.30
C TYR A 237 6.30 -8.64 18.07
N GLU A 238 6.82 -7.41 18.15
CA GLU A 238 6.13 -6.24 18.73
C GLU A 238 5.59 -5.32 17.62
N VAL A 239 6.36 -5.15 16.55
CA VAL A 239 6.05 -4.24 15.43
C VAL A 239 6.24 -4.96 14.11
N CYS A 240 5.26 -4.83 13.19
CA CYS A 240 5.32 -5.38 11.85
C CYS A 240 5.46 -4.28 10.79
N LEU A 241 6.49 -4.36 9.94
CA LEU A 241 6.69 -3.52 8.77
C LEU A 241 6.29 -4.28 7.51
N ILE A 242 5.42 -3.70 6.68
CA ILE A 242 4.77 -4.44 5.60
C ILE A 242 4.90 -3.72 4.25
N GLY A 243 5.32 -4.48 3.23
CA GLY A 243 5.43 -4.01 1.85
C GLY A 243 5.23 -5.13 0.84
N CYS A 244 3.96 -5.55 0.56
CA CYS A 244 3.66 -6.73 -0.24
C CYS A 244 2.37 -6.59 -1.09
N GLY A 245 2.25 -5.50 -1.85
CA GLY A 245 1.14 -5.28 -2.79
C GLY A 245 -0.22 -5.33 -2.10
N ALA A 246 -1.20 -6.00 -2.71
CA ALA A 246 -2.58 -6.05 -2.21
C ALA A 246 -2.73 -6.72 -0.83
N TYR A 247 -1.76 -7.52 -0.41
CA TYR A 247 -1.78 -8.15 0.91
C TYR A 247 -1.44 -7.18 2.04
N GLY A 248 -0.72 -6.09 1.74
CA GLY A 248 -0.10 -5.24 2.76
C GLY A 248 -1.10 -4.57 3.71
N PHE A 249 -2.20 -4.06 3.20
CA PHE A 249 -3.21 -3.41 4.04
C PHE A 249 -3.95 -4.41 4.94
N PRO A 250 -4.47 -5.55 4.44
CA PRO A 250 -5.08 -6.59 5.26
C PRO A 250 -4.14 -7.21 6.31
N LEU A 251 -2.87 -7.45 5.97
CA LEU A 251 -1.90 -7.96 6.93
C LEU A 251 -1.59 -6.94 8.04
N ALA A 252 -1.60 -5.64 7.74
CA ALA A 252 -1.48 -4.61 8.78
C ALA A 252 -2.70 -4.59 9.70
N ALA A 253 -3.90 -4.79 9.15
CA ALA A 253 -5.12 -4.92 9.93
C ALA A 253 -5.12 -6.19 10.79
N HIS A 254 -4.62 -7.32 10.27
CA HIS A 254 -4.46 -8.57 11.01
C HIS A 254 -3.53 -8.38 12.20
N ALA A 255 -2.33 -7.81 12.01
CA ALA A 255 -1.41 -7.51 13.10
C ALA A 255 -2.05 -6.63 14.19
N CYS A 256 -2.82 -5.60 13.79
CA CYS A 256 -3.52 -4.74 14.74
C CYS A 256 -4.60 -5.51 15.53
N ARG A 257 -5.38 -6.39 14.88
CA ARG A 257 -6.39 -7.24 15.55
C ARG A 257 -5.79 -8.23 16.54
N THR A 258 -4.59 -8.73 16.24
CA THR A 258 -3.87 -9.67 17.10
C THR A 258 -3.03 -8.99 18.20
N GLY A 259 -3.20 -7.67 18.37
CA GLY A 259 -2.60 -6.93 19.48
C GLY A 259 -1.22 -6.33 19.20
N HIS A 260 -0.80 -6.29 17.93
CA HIS A 260 0.51 -5.78 17.51
C HIS A 260 0.42 -4.40 16.87
N LYS A 261 1.57 -3.78 16.64
CA LYS A 261 1.70 -2.53 15.90
C LYS A 261 2.10 -2.84 14.44
N ALA A 262 1.46 -2.19 13.48
CA ALA A 262 1.73 -2.42 12.07
C ALA A 262 1.93 -1.13 11.29
N ILE A 263 2.93 -1.11 10.42
CA ILE A 263 3.21 -0.02 9.48
C ILE A 263 3.27 -0.59 8.06
N HIS A 264 2.26 -0.27 7.25
CA HIS A 264 2.20 -0.62 5.84
C HIS A 264 2.71 0.53 4.97
N LEU A 265 3.97 0.42 4.51
CA LEU A 265 4.64 1.40 3.65
C LEU A 265 4.49 1.09 2.16
N GLY A 266 3.96 -0.08 1.81
CA GLY A 266 3.97 -0.56 0.42
C GLY A 266 5.39 -0.73 -0.11
N GLY A 267 5.60 -0.46 -1.40
CA GLY A 267 6.92 -0.62 -2.02
C GLY A 267 8.02 0.25 -1.43
N ALA A 268 7.68 1.40 -0.80
CA ALA A 268 8.67 2.25 -0.16
C ALA A 268 9.40 1.58 1.02
N LEU A 269 8.89 0.48 1.56
CA LEU A 269 9.56 -0.26 2.63
C LEU A 269 10.95 -0.75 2.22
N GLN A 270 11.16 -1.11 0.95
CA GLN A 270 12.49 -1.54 0.47
C GLN A 270 13.57 -0.46 0.67
N LEU A 271 13.20 0.82 0.56
CA LEU A 271 14.14 1.94 0.74
C LEU A 271 14.68 2.00 2.17
N LEU A 272 13.88 1.63 3.18
CA LEU A 272 14.32 1.59 4.58
C LEU A 272 15.48 0.62 4.80
N PHE A 273 15.60 -0.38 3.95
CA PHE A 273 16.71 -1.36 4.00
C PHE A 273 17.79 -1.09 2.95
N GLY A 274 17.84 0.11 2.38
CA GLY A 274 18.84 0.46 1.38
C GLY A 274 18.72 -0.36 0.10
N ILE A 275 17.49 -0.73 -0.29
CA ILE A 275 17.21 -1.46 -1.53
C ILE A 275 16.63 -0.48 -2.54
N ALA A 276 17.41 -0.20 -3.58
CA ALA A 276 17.02 0.71 -4.66
C ALA A 276 15.99 0.08 -5.60
N GLY A 277 15.29 0.93 -6.35
CA GLY A 277 14.39 0.50 -7.42
C GLY A 277 14.20 1.63 -8.44
N LYS A 278 13.93 1.28 -9.68
CA LYS A 278 13.76 2.25 -10.79
C LYS A 278 12.73 3.33 -10.49
N ARG A 279 11.68 3.02 -9.74
CA ARG A 279 10.64 3.99 -9.36
C ARG A 279 11.22 5.27 -8.75
N TRP A 280 12.27 5.16 -7.95
CA TRP A 280 12.87 6.28 -7.21
C TRP A 280 14.18 6.77 -7.81
N PHE A 281 14.93 5.86 -8.46
CA PHE A 281 16.31 6.12 -8.88
C PHE A 281 16.51 6.08 -10.40
N ASP A 282 15.44 6.03 -11.20
CA ASP A 282 15.53 6.24 -12.64
C ASP A 282 15.62 7.75 -12.92
N PRO A 283 16.74 8.23 -13.53
CA PRO A 283 16.91 9.64 -13.87
C PRO A 283 15.84 10.18 -14.83
N SER A 284 15.18 9.31 -15.62
CA SER A 284 14.09 9.72 -16.52
C SER A 284 12.85 10.22 -15.74
N ASN A 285 12.64 9.73 -14.52
CA ASN A 285 11.62 10.21 -13.58
C ASN A 285 12.17 11.40 -12.76
N THR A 286 12.40 12.53 -13.42
CA THR A 286 13.17 13.68 -12.90
C THR A 286 12.72 14.19 -11.55
N ALA A 287 11.40 14.23 -11.29
CA ALA A 287 10.85 14.75 -10.04
C ALA A 287 11.16 13.82 -8.85
N THR A 288 10.86 12.53 -9.01
CA THR A 288 11.12 11.52 -7.97
C THR A 288 12.62 11.33 -7.76
N TYR A 289 13.39 11.18 -8.85
CA TYR A 289 14.86 11.03 -8.79
C TYR A 289 15.52 12.17 -8.02
N ARG A 290 15.16 13.43 -8.32
CA ARG A 290 15.71 14.60 -7.62
C ARG A 290 15.57 14.51 -6.10
N ASP A 291 14.43 13.99 -5.66
CA ASP A 291 14.08 13.93 -4.26
C ASP A 291 14.83 12.79 -3.52
N TYR A 292 15.00 11.63 -4.19
CA TYR A 292 15.54 10.42 -3.57
C TYR A 292 17.03 10.18 -3.82
N LYS A 293 17.64 10.77 -4.87
CA LYS A 293 19.04 10.49 -5.28
C LYS A 293 20.07 10.64 -4.16
N ASN A 294 19.82 11.54 -3.20
CA ASN A 294 20.74 11.83 -2.09
C ASN A 294 20.67 10.77 -0.96
N LEU A 295 19.72 9.82 -1.02
CA LEU A 295 19.67 8.67 -0.12
C LEU A 295 20.66 7.59 -0.54
N LEU A 296 20.95 7.46 -1.85
CA LEU A 296 21.87 6.46 -2.37
C LEU A 296 23.30 6.66 -1.85
N ASN A 297 23.93 5.55 -1.50
CA ASN A 297 25.36 5.45 -1.28
C ASN A 297 25.88 4.07 -1.75
N ASP A 298 27.18 3.79 -1.62
CA ASP A 298 27.84 2.59 -2.12
C ASP A 298 27.38 1.28 -1.42
N HIS A 299 26.60 1.37 -0.33
CA HIS A 299 26.09 0.22 0.41
C HIS A 299 24.66 -0.17 0.03
N TRP A 300 23.99 0.66 -0.79
CA TRP A 300 22.67 0.34 -1.33
C TRP A 300 22.80 -0.69 -2.46
N VAL A 301 21.79 -1.53 -2.58
CA VAL A 301 21.74 -2.59 -3.59
C VAL A 301 20.41 -2.55 -4.35
N TYR A 302 20.36 -3.17 -5.51
CA TYR A 302 19.09 -3.57 -6.14
C TYR A 302 18.67 -4.94 -5.59
N PRO A 303 17.36 -5.30 -5.68
CA PRO A 303 16.89 -6.62 -5.25
C PRO A 303 17.66 -7.75 -5.92
N SER A 304 17.87 -8.87 -5.19
CA SER A 304 18.50 -10.04 -5.74
C SER A 304 17.72 -10.59 -6.96
N GLU A 305 18.43 -11.07 -7.96
CA GLU A 305 17.81 -11.73 -9.12
C GLU A 305 16.98 -12.99 -8.72
N THR A 306 17.33 -13.66 -7.61
CA THR A 306 16.56 -14.78 -7.06
C THR A 306 15.21 -14.37 -6.48
N GLU A 307 15.04 -13.09 -6.16
CA GLU A 307 13.80 -12.51 -5.63
C GLU A 307 12.98 -11.80 -6.71
N ARG A 308 13.48 -11.76 -7.94
CA ARG A 308 12.81 -11.15 -9.07
C ARG A 308 11.81 -12.13 -9.70
N PRO A 309 10.49 -11.85 -9.68
CA PRO A 309 9.52 -12.73 -10.32
C PRO A 309 9.68 -12.67 -11.85
N LYS A 310 9.37 -13.76 -12.54
CA LYS A 310 9.44 -13.82 -14.01
C LYS A 310 8.64 -12.72 -14.69
N ALA A 311 7.49 -12.36 -14.10
CA ALA A 311 6.61 -11.32 -14.58
C ALA A 311 6.98 -9.90 -14.12
N ALA A 312 8.15 -9.67 -13.49
CA ALA A 312 8.55 -8.37 -12.94
C ALA A 312 8.40 -7.21 -13.93
N ASN A 313 8.81 -7.43 -15.19
CA ASN A 313 8.76 -6.39 -16.23
C ASN A 313 7.33 -6.01 -16.67
N THR A 314 6.32 -6.83 -16.37
CA THR A 314 4.92 -6.54 -16.69
C THR A 314 4.26 -5.61 -15.69
N VAL A 315 4.89 -5.41 -14.53
CA VAL A 315 4.40 -4.53 -13.46
C VAL A 315 5.10 -3.19 -13.56
N GLU A 316 4.40 -2.20 -14.06
CA GLU A 316 4.88 -0.81 -14.18
C GLU A 316 6.33 -0.73 -14.72
N GLY A 317 6.68 -1.57 -15.71
CA GLY A 317 8.02 -1.61 -16.31
C GLY A 317 9.13 -2.13 -15.38
N GLY A 318 8.80 -2.90 -14.36
CA GLY A 318 9.78 -3.42 -13.39
C GLY A 318 10.24 -2.37 -12.39
N CYS A 319 9.36 -1.49 -11.95
CA CYS A 319 9.70 -0.29 -11.17
C CYS A 319 10.33 -0.54 -9.80
N TYR A 320 10.21 -1.73 -9.25
CA TYR A 320 10.81 -2.10 -7.95
C TYR A 320 12.20 -2.76 -8.07
N TRP A 321 12.62 -3.08 -9.32
CA TRP A 321 13.89 -3.78 -9.63
C TRP A 321 14.85 -2.92 -10.44
#